data_750e24fd9eaf733a516beff5e541f31d
#
_entry.id   750e24fd9eaf733a516beff5e541f31d
#
_cell.length_a   1.000
_cell.length_b   1.000
_cell.length_c   1.000
_cell.angle_alpha   90.00
_cell.angle_beta   90.00
_cell.angle_gamma   90.00
#
_symmetry.space_group_name_H-M   'P 1'
#
loop_
_entity.id
_entity.type
_entity.pdbx_description
1 polymer ?
#
loop_
_entity_poly.entity_id
_entity_poly.type
_entity_poly.pdbx_seq_one_letter_code
_entity_poly.pdbx_strand_id
1 'polypeptide(L)'
;DEQKVKARLASIRQDIWLELNDHLTAFEKVRVFNHIFFQIHGFKGNKRNYHAPQNSYINEVLDSKKGNPLSLAIIYQVLAEDLGLPMRGVNLPNHFVLAYLDEESMGGADHGQDGEENVLFYVNAFSQGDILGRNEINEFLEKLKIERRTSFYQPCTNLDIIRRQMNNLANSYKKMGDTERSAELETLRDLLGPAEV
;
A
#
# COMPACT_ATOMS: atom_id res chain seq x y z
N ASP A 1 9.74 -17.78 7.08
CA ASP A 1 10.74 -18.27 6.13
C ASP A 1 10.80 -17.29 4.94
N GLU A 2 11.91 -16.54 4.84
CA GLU A 2 12.11 -15.50 3.82
C GLU A 2 12.10 -16.09 2.40
N GLN A 3 12.69 -17.27 2.21
CA GLN A 3 12.72 -17.94 0.90
C GLN A 3 11.31 -18.28 0.38
N LYS A 4 10.43 -18.68 1.29
CA LYS A 4 9.03 -18.99 0.96
C LYS A 4 8.27 -17.73 0.53
N VAL A 5 8.51 -16.60 1.22
CA VAL A 5 7.92 -15.30 0.87
C VAL A 5 8.40 -14.86 -0.52
N LYS A 6 9.73 -14.91 -0.76
CA LYS A 6 10.32 -14.56 -2.06
C LYS A 6 9.79 -15.43 -3.21
N ALA A 7 9.70 -16.74 -3.00
CA ALA A 7 9.18 -17.68 -4.02
C ALA A 7 7.71 -17.37 -4.38
N ARG A 8 6.88 -17.03 -3.38
CA ARG A 8 5.48 -16.67 -3.61
C ARG A 8 5.33 -15.36 -4.37
N LEU A 9 6.09 -14.33 -3.97
CA LEU A 9 6.11 -13.06 -4.68
C LEU A 9 6.57 -13.25 -6.13
N ALA A 10 7.62 -14.05 -6.36
CA ALA A 10 8.12 -14.35 -7.69
C ALA A 10 7.07 -15.05 -8.58
N SER A 11 6.29 -16.00 -8.02
CA SER A 11 5.20 -16.64 -8.75
C SER A 11 4.12 -15.67 -9.18
N ILE A 12 3.65 -14.81 -8.25
CA ILE A 12 2.63 -13.79 -8.54
C ILE A 12 3.14 -12.79 -9.58
N ARG A 13 4.39 -12.34 -9.41
CA ARG A 13 5.05 -11.44 -10.37
C ARG A 13 5.11 -12.03 -11.77
N GLN A 14 5.46 -13.32 -11.89
CA GLN A 14 5.52 -14.01 -13.19
C GLN A 14 4.16 -14.04 -13.87
N ASP A 15 3.09 -14.35 -13.13
CA ASP A 15 1.73 -14.39 -13.68
C ASP A 15 1.28 -13.01 -14.18
N ILE A 16 1.62 -11.94 -13.45
CA ILE A 16 1.33 -10.57 -13.89
C ILE A 16 2.17 -10.20 -15.12
N TRP A 17 3.48 -10.53 -15.11
CA TRP A 17 4.40 -10.20 -16.19
C TRP A 17 3.97 -10.80 -17.53
N LEU A 18 3.43 -12.02 -17.53
CA LEU A 18 2.96 -12.70 -18.75
C LEU A 18 1.82 -11.97 -19.47
N GLU A 19 1.03 -11.19 -18.74
CA GLU A 19 -0.13 -10.46 -19.27
C GLU A 19 0.17 -8.97 -19.52
N LEU A 20 1.29 -8.43 -18.99
CA LEU A 20 1.70 -7.05 -19.22
C LEU A 20 2.44 -6.91 -20.55
N ASN A 21 2.23 -5.78 -21.23
CA ASN A 21 3.00 -5.37 -22.41
C ASN A 21 3.14 -3.86 -22.49
N ASP A 22 4.10 -3.37 -23.29
CA ASP A 22 4.47 -1.96 -23.37
C ASP A 22 3.42 -1.08 -24.08
N HIS A 23 2.44 -1.68 -24.77
CA HIS A 23 1.38 -0.94 -25.47
C HIS A 23 0.21 -0.57 -24.55
N LEU A 24 0.17 -1.13 -23.35
CA LEU A 24 -0.88 -0.84 -22.39
C LEU A 24 -0.68 0.55 -21.76
N THR A 25 -1.77 1.30 -21.66
CA THR A 25 -1.82 2.53 -20.87
C THR A 25 -1.65 2.22 -19.39
N ALA A 26 -1.30 3.22 -18.56
CA ALA A 26 -1.21 3.11 -17.11
C ALA A 26 -2.46 2.45 -16.50
N PHE A 27 -3.63 2.87 -16.95
CA PHE A 27 -4.92 2.34 -16.49
C PHE A 27 -5.11 0.86 -16.88
N GLU A 28 -4.75 0.48 -18.10
CA GLU A 28 -4.83 -0.92 -18.57
C GLU A 28 -3.83 -1.82 -17.85
N LYS A 29 -2.59 -1.35 -17.62
CA LYS A 29 -1.59 -2.06 -16.80
C LYS A 29 -2.14 -2.37 -15.40
N VAL A 30 -2.76 -1.39 -14.73
CA VAL A 30 -3.36 -1.58 -13.41
C VAL A 30 -4.57 -2.52 -13.47
N ARG A 31 -5.40 -2.48 -14.51
CA ARG A 31 -6.51 -3.43 -14.67
C ARG A 31 -6.03 -4.88 -14.82
N VAL A 32 -4.98 -5.11 -15.61
CA VAL A 32 -4.35 -6.44 -15.72
C VAL A 32 -3.81 -6.89 -14.37
N PHE A 33 -3.05 -6.02 -13.70
CA PHE A 33 -2.51 -6.30 -12.38
C PHE A 33 -3.63 -6.65 -11.36
N ASN A 34 -4.66 -5.84 -11.30
CA ASN A 34 -5.82 -6.07 -10.42
C ASN A 34 -6.51 -7.40 -10.70
N HIS A 35 -6.70 -7.75 -11.96
CA HIS A 35 -7.29 -9.03 -12.35
C HIS A 35 -6.47 -10.20 -11.79
N ILE A 36 -5.17 -10.20 -12.03
CA ILE A 36 -4.29 -11.30 -11.57
C ILE A 36 -4.22 -11.31 -10.04
N PHE A 37 -3.96 -10.17 -9.40
CA PHE A 37 -3.75 -10.08 -7.96
C PHE A 37 -5.01 -10.40 -7.15
N PHE A 38 -6.15 -9.82 -7.52
CA PHE A 38 -7.39 -9.98 -6.75
C PHE A 38 -8.26 -11.14 -7.22
N GLN A 39 -8.38 -11.37 -8.54
CA GLN A 39 -9.29 -12.41 -9.04
C GLN A 39 -8.59 -13.78 -9.15
N ILE A 40 -7.39 -13.83 -9.69
CA ILE A 40 -6.66 -15.10 -9.88
C ILE A 40 -6.01 -15.55 -8.57
N HIS A 41 -5.19 -14.68 -7.92
CA HIS A 41 -4.54 -15.01 -6.65
C HIS A 41 -5.44 -14.86 -5.42
N GLY A 42 -6.60 -14.21 -5.55
CA GLY A 42 -7.65 -14.15 -4.53
C GLY A 42 -7.35 -13.23 -3.34
N PHE A 43 -6.43 -12.27 -3.47
CA PHE A 43 -6.16 -11.29 -2.40
C PHE A 43 -7.39 -10.43 -2.12
N LYS A 44 -7.63 -10.13 -0.84
CA LYS A 44 -8.77 -9.32 -0.41
C LYS A 44 -8.60 -8.74 0.98
N GLY A 45 -9.34 -7.68 1.27
CA GLY A 45 -9.41 -7.09 2.61
C GLY A 45 -10.06 -8.03 3.63
N ASN A 46 -9.45 -8.18 4.80
CA ASN A 46 -10.03 -8.94 5.91
C ASN A 46 -11.04 -8.09 6.70
N LYS A 47 -12.25 -7.96 6.17
CA LYS A 47 -13.30 -7.14 6.79
C LYS A 47 -13.87 -7.76 8.08
N ARG A 48 -13.82 -9.10 8.23
CA ARG A 48 -14.39 -9.80 9.40
C ARG A 48 -13.49 -9.66 10.64
N ASN A 49 -12.20 -9.81 10.48
CA ASN A 49 -11.20 -9.75 11.55
C ASN A 49 -10.21 -8.62 11.27
N TYR A 50 -10.73 -7.40 11.08
CA TYR A 50 -9.94 -6.24 10.64
C TYR A 50 -8.74 -5.94 11.53
N HIS A 51 -8.88 -6.12 12.85
CA HIS A 51 -7.85 -5.81 13.84
C HIS A 51 -6.93 -6.98 14.21
N ALA A 52 -7.06 -8.13 13.53
CA ALA A 52 -6.19 -9.27 13.79
C ALA A 52 -4.73 -8.95 13.41
N PRO A 53 -3.72 -9.19 14.29
CA PRO A 53 -2.31 -8.95 13.99
C PRO A 53 -1.82 -9.66 12.72
N GLN A 54 -2.38 -10.83 12.42
CA GLN A 54 -2.07 -11.63 11.22
C GLN A 54 -2.28 -10.86 9.91
N ASN A 55 -3.18 -9.87 9.91
CA ASN A 55 -3.39 -9.00 8.74
C ASN A 55 -2.18 -8.11 8.41
N SER A 56 -1.24 -7.96 9.35
CA SER A 56 -0.05 -7.14 9.19
C SER A 56 1.22 -7.95 8.89
N TYR A 57 1.20 -9.27 9.06
CA TYR A 57 2.33 -10.13 8.73
C TYR A 57 2.30 -10.56 7.26
N ILE A 58 3.27 -10.13 6.46
CA ILE A 58 3.32 -10.37 5.02
C ILE A 58 3.25 -11.87 4.67
N ASN A 59 3.96 -12.73 5.42
CA ASN A 59 3.88 -14.19 5.24
C ASN A 59 2.45 -14.71 5.45
N GLU A 60 1.75 -14.26 6.50
CA GLU A 60 0.39 -14.66 6.80
C GLU A 60 -0.61 -14.15 5.74
N VAL A 61 -0.39 -12.91 5.25
CA VAL A 61 -1.21 -12.34 4.18
C VAL A 61 -1.00 -13.10 2.85
N LEU A 62 0.23 -13.47 2.52
CA LEU A 62 0.53 -14.29 1.35
C LEU A 62 -0.08 -15.70 1.46
N ASP A 63 -0.19 -16.27 2.66
CA ASP A 63 -0.78 -17.60 2.89
C ASP A 63 -2.32 -17.55 2.86
N SER A 64 -2.91 -16.63 3.62
CA SER A 64 -4.37 -16.51 3.78
C SER A 64 -5.05 -15.76 2.65
N LYS A 65 -4.30 -14.99 1.85
CA LYS A 65 -4.79 -14.04 0.84
C LYS A 65 -5.67 -12.91 1.44
N LYS A 66 -5.56 -12.68 2.75
CA LYS A 66 -6.34 -11.67 3.48
C LYS A 66 -5.42 -10.74 4.24
N GLY A 67 -5.61 -9.43 4.06
CA GLY A 67 -4.79 -8.41 4.72
C GLY A 67 -5.59 -7.18 5.15
N ASN A 68 -4.88 -6.25 5.79
CA ASN A 68 -5.36 -4.91 6.05
C ASN A 68 -5.00 -3.97 4.85
N PRO A 69 -5.46 -2.71 4.81
CA PRO A 69 -5.14 -1.80 3.71
C PRO A 69 -3.64 -1.66 3.44
N LEU A 70 -2.83 -1.57 4.50
CA LEU A 70 -1.39 -1.37 4.38
C LEU A 70 -0.66 -2.62 3.89
N SER A 71 -0.92 -3.79 4.46
CA SER A 71 -0.23 -5.03 4.07
C SER A 71 -0.53 -5.46 2.64
N LEU A 72 -1.78 -5.28 2.17
CA LEU A 72 -2.15 -5.50 0.78
C LEU A 72 -1.44 -4.52 -0.14
N ALA A 73 -1.37 -3.23 0.24
CA ALA A 73 -0.67 -2.22 -0.53
C ALA A 73 0.84 -2.48 -0.59
N ILE A 74 1.48 -2.94 0.50
CA ILE A 74 2.90 -3.32 0.51
C ILE A 74 3.18 -4.44 -0.50
N ILE A 75 2.40 -5.52 -0.48
CA ILE A 75 2.58 -6.63 -1.43
C ILE A 75 2.37 -6.14 -2.86
N TYR A 76 1.33 -5.35 -3.08
CA TYR A 76 1.02 -4.77 -4.39
C TYR A 76 2.16 -3.88 -4.90
N GLN A 77 2.66 -2.97 -4.05
CA GLN A 77 3.75 -2.04 -4.40
C GLN A 77 5.04 -2.79 -4.74
N VAL A 78 5.46 -3.76 -3.93
CA VAL A 78 6.67 -4.57 -4.18
C VAL A 78 6.58 -5.28 -5.53
N LEU A 79 5.43 -5.91 -5.83
CA LEU A 79 5.23 -6.57 -7.12
C LEU A 79 5.20 -5.57 -8.29
N ALA A 80 4.58 -4.40 -8.11
CA ALA A 80 4.52 -3.36 -9.11
C ALA A 80 5.90 -2.77 -9.40
N GLU A 81 6.70 -2.48 -8.37
CA GLU A 81 8.08 -2.00 -8.51
C GLU A 81 8.97 -3.02 -9.24
N ASP A 82 8.87 -4.31 -8.89
CA ASP A 82 9.59 -5.40 -9.57
C ASP A 82 9.21 -5.54 -11.06
N LEU A 83 8.04 -5.05 -11.45
CA LEU A 83 7.52 -5.03 -12.82
C LEU A 83 7.76 -3.69 -13.54
N GLY A 84 8.45 -2.75 -12.90
CA GLY A 84 8.72 -1.43 -13.46
C GLY A 84 7.52 -0.49 -13.48
N LEU A 85 6.45 -0.80 -12.73
CA LEU A 85 5.29 0.08 -12.61
C LEU A 85 5.53 1.16 -11.54
N PRO A 86 5.29 2.45 -11.83
CA PRO A 86 5.61 3.57 -10.94
C PRO A 86 4.54 3.71 -9.84
N MET A 87 4.44 2.70 -8.97
CA MET A 87 3.48 2.67 -7.86
C MET A 87 4.16 3.03 -6.55
N ARG A 88 3.56 3.95 -5.78
CA ARG A 88 4.04 4.38 -4.46
C ARG A 88 2.91 4.43 -3.43
N GLY A 89 3.24 4.16 -2.18
CA GLY A 89 2.29 4.22 -1.07
C GLY A 89 1.90 5.66 -0.70
N VAL A 90 0.63 5.88 -0.39
CA VAL A 90 0.08 7.15 0.12
C VAL A 90 -0.58 6.93 1.46
N ASN A 91 -0.11 7.69 2.46
CA ASN A 91 -0.48 7.52 3.85
C ASN A 91 -1.71 8.34 4.21
N LEU A 92 -2.91 7.79 4.00
CA LEU A 92 -4.18 8.44 4.38
C LEU A 92 -4.53 8.20 5.87
N PRO A 93 -5.23 9.15 6.51
CA PRO A 93 -5.81 8.92 7.83
C PRO A 93 -6.72 7.69 7.84
N ASN A 94 -6.47 6.76 8.76
CA ASN A 94 -7.22 5.49 8.90
C ASN A 94 -7.27 4.58 7.66
N HIS A 95 -6.56 4.93 6.57
CA HIS A 95 -6.53 4.16 5.34
C HIS A 95 -5.17 4.26 4.66
N PHE A 96 -4.92 3.40 3.68
CA PHE A 96 -3.69 3.40 2.88
C PHE A 96 -4.04 3.07 1.44
N VAL A 97 -3.55 3.86 0.50
CA VAL A 97 -3.74 3.65 -0.94
C VAL A 97 -2.40 3.69 -1.65
N LEU A 98 -2.39 3.34 -2.93
CA LEU A 98 -1.23 3.45 -3.80
C LEU A 98 -1.48 4.56 -4.82
N ALA A 99 -0.48 5.38 -5.11
CA ALA A 99 -0.47 6.33 -6.21
C ALA A 99 0.23 5.71 -7.42
N TYR A 100 -0.36 5.84 -8.60
CA TYR A 100 0.32 5.61 -9.87
C TYR A 100 0.89 6.94 -10.36
N LEU A 101 2.22 7.00 -10.53
CA LEU A 101 2.92 8.22 -10.92
C LEU A 101 3.04 8.31 -12.44
N ASP A 102 3.19 9.53 -12.95
CA ASP A 102 3.53 9.74 -14.33
C ASP A 102 4.98 9.29 -14.61
N GLU A 103 5.15 8.39 -15.57
CA GLU A 103 6.47 7.85 -15.95
C GLU A 103 7.40 8.97 -16.48
N GLU A 104 6.86 10.00 -17.12
CA GLU A 104 7.64 11.14 -17.63
C GLU A 104 8.21 11.99 -16.48
N SER A 105 7.53 12.09 -15.35
CA SER A 105 8.01 12.83 -14.20
C SER A 105 9.08 12.09 -13.38
N MET A 106 9.25 10.79 -13.56
CA MET A 106 10.30 10.01 -12.87
C MET A 106 11.71 10.18 -13.48
N GLY A 107 11.81 10.66 -14.73
CA GLY A 107 13.07 10.76 -15.47
C GLY A 107 13.62 12.18 -15.63
N GLY A 108 12.91 13.22 -15.24
CA GLY A 108 13.26 14.61 -15.47
C GLY A 108 13.29 15.45 -14.18
N ALA A 109 14.09 16.52 -14.20
CA ALA A 109 14.20 17.52 -13.12
C ALA A 109 12.94 18.42 -12.98
N ASP A 110 11.83 18.03 -13.56
CA ASP A 110 10.56 18.76 -13.51
C ASP A 110 9.64 18.14 -12.44
N HIS A 111 10.07 18.26 -11.19
CA HIS A 111 9.13 18.23 -10.08
C HIS A 111 8.20 19.43 -10.30
N GLY A 112 6.87 19.22 -10.28
CA GLY A 112 5.89 20.29 -10.42
C GLY A 112 6.26 21.51 -9.57
N GLN A 113 5.72 22.70 -9.85
CA GLN A 113 6.14 24.00 -9.29
C GLN A 113 6.39 24.04 -7.77
N ASP A 114 5.96 22.98 -7.02
CA ASP A 114 6.10 22.84 -5.56
C ASP A 114 6.86 21.56 -5.15
N GLY A 115 7.55 20.83 -6.05
CA GLY A 115 8.25 19.58 -5.73
C GLY A 115 7.30 18.38 -5.53
N GLU A 116 6.03 18.51 -5.89
CA GLU A 116 5.06 17.43 -5.81
C GLU A 116 5.23 16.44 -6.97
N GLU A 117 5.15 15.13 -6.65
CA GLU A 117 5.13 14.09 -7.69
C GLU A 117 3.80 14.11 -8.46
N ASN A 118 3.86 13.93 -9.78
CA ASN A 118 2.67 13.93 -10.62
C ASN A 118 1.91 12.60 -10.49
N VAL A 119 0.84 12.59 -9.70
CA VAL A 119 -0.02 11.43 -9.49
C VAL A 119 -1.13 11.40 -10.53
N LEU A 120 -1.18 10.35 -11.34
CA LEU A 120 -2.22 10.15 -12.35
C LEU A 120 -3.54 9.69 -11.72
N PHE A 121 -3.48 8.72 -10.80
CA PHE A 121 -4.62 8.19 -10.05
C PHE A 121 -4.16 7.37 -8.84
N TYR A 122 -5.10 6.95 -8.01
CA TYR A 122 -4.83 6.13 -6.84
C TYR A 122 -5.49 4.75 -6.98
N VAL A 123 -4.92 3.75 -6.27
CA VAL A 123 -5.43 2.37 -6.25
C VAL A 123 -5.67 1.94 -4.81
N ASN A 124 -6.90 1.48 -4.53
CA ASN A 124 -7.30 0.99 -3.21
C ASN A 124 -7.18 -0.55 -3.15
N ALA A 125 -6.04 -1.05 -2.68
CA ALA A 125 -5.81 -2.49 -2.59
C ALA A 125 -6.77 -3.22 -1.64
N PHE A 126 -7.33 -2.54 -0.62
CA PHE A 126 -8.28 -3.14 0.31
C PHE A 126 -9.68 -3.34 -0.32
N SER A 127 -10.01 -2.53 -1.31
CA SER A 127 -11.25 -2.61 -2.10
C SER A 127 -10.99 -3.21 -3.49
N GLN A 128 -10.18 -4.26 -3.56
CA GLN A 128 -9.89 -5.02 -4.79
C GLN A 128 -9.34 -4.19 -5.95
N GLY A 129 -8.57 -3.16 -5.63
CA GLY A 129 -7.91 -2.33 -6.63
C GLY A 129 -8.80 -1.26 -7.25
N ASP A 130 -9.86 -0.82 -6.55
CA ASP A 130 -10.67 0.32 -7.00
C ASP A 130 -9.75 1.49 -7.33
N ILE A 131 -9.97 2.07 -8.52
CA ILE A 131 -9.21 3.24 -8.97
C ILE A 131 -9.95 4.50 -8.54
N LEU A 132 -9.20 5.40 -7.91
CA LEU A 132 -9.70 6.63 -7.31
C LEU A 132 -8.97 7.82 -7.92
N GLY A 133 -9.68 8.91 -8.15
CA GLY A 133 -9.09 10.21 -8.43
C GLY A 133 -8.92 11.04 -7.13
N ARG A 134 -8.41 12.25 -7.28
CA ARG A 134 -8.24 13.20 -6.17
C ARG A 134 -9.56 13.57 -5.49
N ASN A 135 -10.68 13.58 -6.25
CA ASN A 135 -12.00 13.89 -5.72
C ASN A 135 -12.51 12.84 -4.74
N GLU A 136 -12.30 11.56 -5.02
CA GLU A 136 -12.68 10.48 -4.12
C GLU A 136 -11.88 10.53 -2.81
N ILE A 137 -10.61 10.93 -2.87
CA ILE A 137 -9.79 11.19 -1.67
C ILE A 137 -10.38 12.39 -0.89
N ASN A 138 -10.77 13.47 -1.58
CA ASN A 138 -11.41 14.64 -0.93
C ASN A 138 -12.68 14.24 -0.18
N GLU A 139 -13.59 13.49 -0.83
CA GLU A 139 -14.81 13.02 -0.22
C GLU A 139 -14.56 12.11 1.00
N PHE A 140 -13.53 11.27 0.92
CA PHE A 140 -13.11 10.42 2.03
C PHE A 140 -12.65 11.25 3.23
N LEU A 141 -11.81 12.27 3.03
CA LEU A 141 -11.34 13.18 4.08
C LEU A 141 -12.49 14.00 4.69
N GLU A 142 -13.42 14.47 3.88
CA GLU A 142 -14.61 15.21 4.32
C GLU A 142 -15.52 14.35 5.22
N LYS A 143 -15.75 13.09 4.85
CA LYS A 143 -16.50 12.11 5.67
C LYS A 143 -15.86 11.89 7.04
N LEU A 144 -14.52 11.95 7.11
CA LEU A 144 -13.77 11.85 8.36
C LEU A 144 -13.66 13.19 9.11
N LYS A 145 -14.12 14.30 8.52
CA LYS A 145 -13.96 15.68 9.04
C LYS A 145 -12.49 16.04 9.26
N ILE A 146 -11.61 15.60 8.39
CA ILE A 146 -10.18 15.86 8.41
C ILE A 146 -9.84 16.92 7.37
N GLU A 147 -9.08 17.93 7.78
CA GLU A 147 -8.58 18.97 6.90
C GLU A 147 -7.61 18.39 5.86
N ARG A 148 -7.71 18.89 4.63
CA ARG A 148 -6.88 18.45 3.53
C ARG A 148 -5.44 18.91 3.72
N ARG A 149 -4.47 18.02 3.50
CA ARG A 149 -3.03 18.31 3.52
C ARG A 149 -2.39 17.72 2.27
N THR A 150 -1.37 18.36 1.73
CA THR A 150 -0.62 17.88 0.56
C THR A 150 -0.11 16.44 0.76
N SER A 151 0.38 16.11 1.94
CA SER A 151 0.87 14.78 2.29
C SER A 151 -0.17 13.64 2.13
N PHE A 152 -1.47 13.95 2.06
CA PHE A 152 -2.52 12.95 1.82
C PHE A 152 -2.70 12.60 0.33
N TYR A 153 -2.02 13.33 -0.55
CA TYR A 153 -2.10 13.13 -2.00
C TYR A 153 -0.76 12.68 -2.60
N GLN A 154 0.32 12.77 -1.82
CA GLN A 154 1.68 12.50 -2.26
C GLN A 154 2.20 11.17 -1.71
N PRO A 155 3.13 10.53 -2.42
CA PRO A 155 3.83 9.35 -1.92
C PRO A 155 4.49 9.59 -0.57
N CYS A 156 4.42 8.59 0.29
CA CYS A 156 5.15 8.55 1.55
C CYS A 156 6.43 7.71 1.40
N THR A 157 7.37 7.88 2.32
CA THR A 157 8.62 7.12 2.33
C THR A 157 8.39 5.67 2.79
N ASN A 158 9.31 4.77 2.44
CA ASN A 158 9.31 3.40 2.96
C ASN A 158 9.42 3.37 4.49
N LEU A 159 10.08 4.36 5.08
CA LEU A 159 10.18 4.50 6.53
C LEU A 159 8.82 4.82 7.16
N ASP A 160 8.00 5.65 6.52
CA ASP A 160 6.63 5.93 6.96
C ASP A 160 5.72 4.70 6.86
N ILE A 161 5.92 3.88 5.81
CA ILE A 161 5.24 2.58 5.66
C ILE A 161 5.57 1.67 6.83
N ILE A 162 6.86 1.54 7.18
CA ILE A 162 7.33 0.70 8.30
C ILE A 162 6.79 1.23 9.64
N ARG A 163 6.85 2.54 9.88
CA ARG A 163 6.26 3.15 11.09
C ARG A 163 4.77 2.85 11.21
N ARG A 164 4.05 2.99 10.11
CA ARG A 164 2.62 2.69 10.08
C ARG A 164 2.33 1.21 10.33
N GLN A 165 3.16 0.31 9.79
CA GLN A 165 3.05 -1.13 10.04
C GLN A 165 3.23 -1.46 11.52
N MET A 166 4.22 -0.86 12.18
CA MET A 166 4.43 -1.01 13.62
C MET A 166 3.25 -0.46 14.43
N ASN A 167 2.71 0.72 14.05
CA ASN A 167 1.51 1.28 14.67
C ASN A 167 0.29 0.37 14.52
N ASN A 168 0.06 -0.21 13.35
CA ASN A 168 -1.04 -1.12 13.10
C ASN A 168 -0.92 -2.39 13.98
N LEU A 169 0.28 -2.94 14.08
CA LEU A 169 0.56 -4.11 14.93
C LEU A 169 0.39 -3.79 16.41
N ALA A 170 0.97 -2.70 16.91
CA ALA A 170 0.84 -2.27 18.29
C ALA A 170 -0.64 -2.08 18.69
N ASN A 171 -1.41 -1.39 17.84
CA ASN A 171 -2.85 -1.21 18.05
C ASN A 171 -3.62 -2.54 18.02
N SER A 172 -3.24 -3.48 17.16
CA SER A 172 -3.86 -4.80 17.10
C SER A 172 -3.62 -5.59 18.39
N TYR A 173 -2.38 -5.63 18.89
CA TYR A 173 -2.04 -6.30 20.15
C TYR A 173 -2.70 -5.63 21.36
N LYS A 174 -2.71 -4.30 21.40
CA LYS A 174 -3.41 -3.54 22.45
C LYS A 174 -4.90 -3.90 22.54
N LYS A 175 -5.57 -4.02 21.38
CA LYS A 175 -6.98 -4.44 21.31
C LYS A 175 -7.22 -5.89 21.77
N MET A 176 -6.21 -6.75 21.64
CA MET A 176 -6.25 -8.13 22.15
C MET A 176 -5.88 -8.24 23.63
N GLY A 177 -5.49 -7.15 24.29
CA GLY A 177 -5.04 -7.14 25.68
C GLY A 177 -3.57 -7.51 25.86
N ASP A 178 -2.82 -7.71 24.80
CA ASP A 178 -1.37 -7.98 24.82
C ASP A 178 -0.60 -6.66 24.86
N THR A 179 -0.53 -6.08 26.06
CA THR A 179 0.11 -4.77 26.29
C THR A 179 1.63 -4.85 26.20
N GLU A 180 2.23 -6.01 26.47
CA GLU A 180 3.67 -6.22 26.42
C GLU A 180 4.18 -6.11 24.98
N ARG A 181 3.62 -6.88 24.05
CA ARG A 181 3.97 -6.78 22.63
C ARG A 181 3.65 -5.41 22.03
N SER A 182 2.55 -4.78 22.47
CA SER A 182 2.24 -3.41 22.05
C SER A 182 3.34 -2.43 22.43
N ALA A 183 3.82 -2.48 23.69
CA ALA A 183 4.89 -1.60 24.19
C ALA A 183 6.25 -1.86 23.50
N GLU A 184 6.58 -3.13 23.23
CA GLU A 184 7.79 -3.49 22.45
C GLU A 184 7.77 -2.86 21.05
N LEU A 185 6.64 -2.96 20.34
CA LEU A 185 6.48 -2.38 19.01
C LEU A 185 6.54 -0.86 19.02
N GLU A 186 5.97 -0.21 20.04
CA GLU A 186 6.06 1.24 20.22
C GLU A 186 7.52 1.67 20.46
N THR A 187 8.25 0.93 21.27
CA THR A 187 9.69 1.17 21.51
C THR A 187 10.51 1.03 20.23
N LEU A 188 10.27 -0.05 19.44
CA LEU A 188 10.96 -0.25 18.16
C LEU A 188 10.63 0.85 17.15
N ARG A 189 9.37 1.31 17.10
CA ARG A 189 8.95 2.42 16.25
C ARG A 189 9.68 3.71 16.60
N ASP A 190 9.82 3.99 17.90
CA ASP A 190 10.45 5.23 18.37
C ASP A 190 11.96 5.28 18.04
N LEU A 191 12.61 4.12 17.86
CA LEU A 191 13.99 4.03 17.35
C LEU A 191 14.12 4.49 15.89
N LEU A 192 13.05 4.52 15.11
CA LEU A 192 13.06 5.01 13.72
C LEU A 192 13.13 6.55 13.62
N GLY A 193 13.16 7.25 14.74
CA GLY A 193 13.16 8.72 14.79
C GLY A 193 11.76 9.34 14.52
N PRO A 194 11.64 10.66 14.56
CA PRO A 194 10.37 11.33 14.24
C PRO A 194 9.96 11.13 12.79
N ALA A 195 8.66 11.17 12.51
CA ALA A 195 8.18 11.20 11.13
C ALA A 195 8.66 12.50 10.46
N GLU A 196 9.14 12.41 9.24
CA GLU A 196 9.36 13.61 8.43
C GLU A 196 7.99 14.25 8.16
N VAL A 197 7.85 15.54 8.52
CA VAL A 197 6.59 16.29 8.46
C VAL A 197 6.43 16.89 7.08
#